data_b148e3cf66fd7e9d775f98d59de3c1cb
#
_entry.id   b148e3cf66fd7e9d775f98d59de3c1cb
#
_cell.length_a   1.000
_cell.length_b   1.000
_cell.length_c   1.000
_cell.angle_alpha   90.00
_cell.angle_beta   90.00
_cell.angle_gamma   90.00
#
_symmetry.space_group_name_H-M   'P 1'
#
loop_
_entity.id
_entity.type
_entity.pdbx_description
1 polymer ?
#
loop_
_entity_poly.entity_id
_entity_poly.type
_entity_poly.pdbx_seq_one_letter_code
_entity_poly.pdbx_strand_id
1 'polypeptide(L)'
;YLFLTLIIIIFILLCLFFYKHFESKHNQSLDYYSNFNDLKRHTMRNKDWKIITKRHNHSDILITAIHGGSIEPGTTEIARRISNIGQYNFYTFEGLRSDNNAQLHITSTVFDEPQLLDMLNHSSKTISIHGYAGDEPIVYVGGKDKKLVQALRHSLTHHGFTVQTTPKGIEAMSDNNIINRDKKDTGVQLELTTRQRALFFKHNNLNKNNRQSSKNYTRTFYQFAKAVNQGIENAQ
;
A
#
# COMPACT_ATOMS: atom_id res chain seq x y z
N TYR A 1 45.92 14.90 27.09
CA TYR A 1 44.58 14.30 27.37
C TYR A 1 43.48 14.94 26.51
N LEU A 2 43.38 16.27 26.38
CA LEU A 2 42.35 16.98 25.63
C LEU A 2 42.35 16.64 24.13
N PHE A 3 43.53 16.47 23.52
CA PHE A 3 43.71 16.10 22.12
C PHE A 3 43.24 14.66 21.84
N LEU A 4 43.53 13.74 22.76
CA LEU A 4 43.11 12.34 22.62
C LEU A 4 41.59 12.18 22.76
N THR A 5 40.99 12.93 23.69
CA THR A 5 39.52 12.93 23.85
C THR A 5 38.81 13.52 22.62
N LEU A 6 39.35 14.56 21.99
CA LEU A 6 38.80 15.13 20.76
C LEU A 6 38.83 14.13 19.58
N ILE A 7 39.96 13.39 19.43
CA ILE A 7 40.08 12.35 18.39
C ILE A 7 39.04 11.23 18.60
N ILE A 8 38.83 10.80 19.85
CA ILE A 8 37.83 9.77 20.17
C ILE A 8 36.42 10.26 19.84
N ILE A 9 36.08 11.50 20.17
CA ILE A 9 34.79 12.09 19.87
C ILE A 9 34.55 12.17 18.35
N ILE A 10 35.53 12.63 17.57
CA ILE A 10 35.44 12.68 16.10
C ILE A 10 35.25 11.28 15.52
N PHE A 11 36.00 10.29 16.03
CA PHE A 11 35.86 8.91 15.58
C PHE A 11 34.47 8.34 15.86
N ILE A 12 33.90 8.59 17.04
CA ILE A 12 32.52 8.17 17.38
C ILE A 12 31.50 8.85 16.47
N LEU A 13 31.64 10.16 16.20
CA LEU A 13 30.75 10.89 15.31
C LEU A 13 30.82 10.37 13.87
N LEU A 14 32.04 10.03 13.40
CA LEU A 14 32.20 9.38 12.09
C LEU A 14 31.55 7.99 12.06
N CYS A 15 31.76 7.17 13.08
CA CYS A 15 31.11 5.85 13.18
C CYS A 15 29.58 5.96 13.19
N LEU A 16 29.00 6.92 13.93
CA LEU A 16 27.56 7.19 13.96
C LEU A 16 27.04 7.72 12.61
N PHE A 17 27.84 8.55 11.92
CA PHE A 17 27.51 9.04 10.58
C PHE A 17 27.52 7.89 9.56
N PHE A 18 28.55 7.05 9.56
CA PHE A 18 28.62 5.88 8.70
C PHE A 18 27.55 4.84 9.03
N TYR A 19 27.25 4.61 10.32
CA TYR A 19 26.18 3.72 10.76
C TYR A 19 24.81 4.21 10.24
N LYS A 20 24.48 5.49 10.44
CA LYS A 20 23.24 6.09 9.89
C LYS A 20 23.19 6.05 8.36
N HIS A 21 24.32 6.29 7.69
CA HIS A 21 24.40 6.24 6.24
C HIS A 21 24.26 4.80 5.70
N PHE A 22 24.81 3.83 6.40
CA PHE A 22 24.67 2.40 6.08
C PHE A 22 23.24 1.90 6.36
N GLU A 23 22.65 2.28 7.49
CA GLU A 23 21.25 1.97 7.83
C GLU A 23 20.28 2.61 6.84
N SER A 24 20.53 3.85 6.39
CA SER A 24 19.76 4.52 5.33
C SER A 24 19.87 3.81 3.98
N LYS A 25 21.03 3.27 3.62
CA LYS A 25 21.20 2.47 2.40
C LYS A 25 20.58 1.07 2.51
N HIS A 26 20.55 0.49 3.71
CA HIS A 26 20.01 -0.86 3.91
C HIS A 26 18.49 -0.88 4.00
N ASN A 27 17.86 0.28 4.34
CA ASN A 27 16.41 0.49 4.33
C ASN A 27 15.85 1.02 3.00
N GLN A 28 16.68 1.24 1.97
CA GLN A 28 16.15 1.37 0.62
C GLN A 28 15.69 -0.02 0.20
N SER A 29 14.38 -0.19 0.02
CA SER A 29 13.82 -1.35 -0.65
C SER A 29 14.64 -1.57 -1.93
N LEU A 30 15.10 -2.79 -2.13
CA LEU A 30 15.84 -3.19 -3.33
C LEU A 30 14.82 -3.33 -4.48
N ASP A 31 14.11 -2.23 -4.80
CA ASP A 31 13.27 -2.20 -5.99
C ASP A 31 14.15 -2.45 -7.22
N TYR A 32 13.66 -3.29 -8.12
CA TYR A 32 14.36 -3.61 -9.37
C TYR A 32 14.41 -2.39 -10.30
N TYR A 33 13.38 -1.54 -10.25
CA TYR A 33 13.26 -0.30 -10.99
C TYR A 33 13.20 0.89 -10.02
N SER A 34 13.88 1.97 -10.36
CA SER A 34 14.00 3.16 -9.51
C SER A 34 12.70 4.00 -9.43
N ASN A 35 11.83 3.89 -10.43
CA ASN A 35 10.53 4.58 -10.52
C ASN A 35 9.69 3.99 -11.65
N PHE A 36 8.47 4.50 -11.87
CA PHE A 36 7.58 4.00 -12.91
C PHE A 36 8.12 4.24 -14.33
N ASN A 37 8.79 5.37 -14.58
CA ASN A 37 9.37 5.64 -15.90
C ASN A 37 10.49 4.66 -16.24
N ASP A 38 11.30 4.28 -15.26
CA ASP A 38 12.34 3.26 -15.40
C ASP A 38 11.72 1.88 -15.67
N LEU A 39 10.72 1.47 -14.90
CA LEU A 39 9.96 0.25 -15.14
C LEU A 39 9.37 0.22 -16.55
N LYS A 40 8.72 1.29 -16.99
CA LYS A 40 8.07 1.40 -18.30
C LYS A 40 9.06 1.23 -19.47
N ARG A 41 10.31 1.69 -19.32
CA ARG A 41 11.34 1.55 -20.37
C ARG A 41 11.81 0.11 -20.57
N HIS A 42 11.74 -0.72 -19.54
CA HIS A 42 12.29 -2.08 -19.53
C HIS A 42 11.22 -3.18 -19.55
N THR A 43 9.93 -2.80 -19.57
CA THR A 43 8.81 -3.73 -19.49
C THR A 43 7.70 -3.36 -20.46
N MET A 44 6.79 -4.29 -20.71
CA MET A 44 5.72 -4.12 -21.70
C MET A 44 4.35 -4.04 -21.03
N ARG A 45 3.65 -2.91 -21.25
CA ARG A 45 2.24 -2.77 -20.85
C ARG A 45 1.38 -3.87 -21.49
N ASN A 46 0.40 -4.36 -20.75
CA ASN A 46 -0.53 -5.44 -21.09
C ASN A 46 0.12 -6.84 -21.25
N LYS A 47 1.43 -6.94 -21.11
CA LYS A 47 2.17 -8.20 -21.03
C LYS A 47 2.73 -8.41 -19.61
N ASP A 48 3.56 -7.48 -19.15
CA ASP A 48 4.18 -7.56 -17.83
C ASP A 48 3.29 -6.93 -16.75
N TRP A 49 2.59 -5.84 -17.09
CA TRP A 49 1.73 -5.09 -16.19
C TRP A 49 0.59 -4.39 -16.93
N LYS A 50 -0.41 -3.96 -16.18
CA LYS A 50 -1.47 -3.07 -16.67
C LYS A 50 -1.92 -2.11 -15.58
N ILE A 51 -2.58 -1.03 -15.99
CA ILE A 51 -3.25 -0.08 -15.11
C ILE A 51 -4.74 -0.14 -15.40
N ILE A 52 -5.54 -0.15 -14.34
CA ILE A 52 -6.99 -0.03 -14.42
C ILE A 52 -7.41 1.14 -13.55
N THR A 53 -8.18 2.04 -14.11
CA THR A 53 -8.75 3.19 -13.41
C THR A 53 -10.28 3.20 -13.58
N LYS A 54 -10.97 3.72 -12.58
CA LYS A 54 -12.39 4.05 -12.65
C LYS A 54 -12.61 5.38 -11.93
N ARG A 55 -13.29 6.31 -12.59
CA ARG A 55 -13.67 7.59 -11.98
C ARG A 55 -15.17 7.63 -11.73
N HIS A 56 -15.53 8.20 -10.61
CA HIS A 56 -16.90 8.51 -10.25
C HIS A 56 -17.05 10.03 -10.10
N ASN A 57 -17.90 10.66 -10.91
CA ASN A 57 -18.02 12.11 -11.06
C ASN A 57 -18.33 12.87 -9.76
N HIS A 58 -18.87 12.19 -8.75
CA HIS A 58 -19.27 12.80 -7.48
C HIS A 58 -18.39 12.37 -6.30
N SER A 59 -17.26 11.69 -6.55
CA SER A 59 -16.37 11.21 -5.49
C SER A 59 -15.01 11.89 -5.56
N ASP A 60 -14.58 12.41 -4.42
CA ASP A 60 -13.22 12.90 -4.18
C ASP A 60 -12.39 11.92 -3.31
N ILE A 61 -12.90 10.69 -3.16
CA ILE A 61 -12.22 9.60 -2.45
C ILE A 61 -11.61 8.65 -3.48
N LEU A 62 -10.34 8.29 -3.28
CA LEU A 62 -9.59 7.37 -4.12
C LEU A 62 -9.19 6.12 -3.34
N ILE A 63 -9.56 4.96 -3.86
CA ILE A 63 -9.08 3.66 -3.39
C ILE A 63 -8.06 3.15 -4.40
N THR A 64 -6.86 2.81 -3.91
CA THR A 64 -5.77 2.38 -4.79
C THR A 64 -5.11 1.08 -4.32
N ALA A 65 -4.54 0.34 -5.28
CA ALA A 65 -3.63 -0.79 -5.06
C ALA A 65 -2.46 -0.66 -6.05
N ILE A 66 -1.40 0.00 -5.60
CA ILE A 66 -0.23 0.27 -6.47
C ILE A 66 0.66 -0.97 -6.70
N HIS A 67 0.45 -2.03 -5.93
CA HIS A 67 1.12 -3.33 -6.07
C HIS A 67 0.11 -4.45 -6.36
N GLY A 68 -0.86 -4.16 -7.21
CA GLY A 68 -1.94 -5.08 -7.54
C GLY A 68 -1.53 -6.29 -8.37
N GLY A 69 -2.53 -7.09 -8.74
CA GLY A 69 -2.34 -8.29 -9.53
C GLY A 69 -1.54 -9.35 -8.80
N SER A 70 -0.40 -9.76 -9.38
CA SER A 70 0.47 -10.78 -8.80
C SER A 70 1.70 -10.21 -8.09
N ILE A 71 1.79 -8.89 -7.87
CA ILE A 71 2.83 -8.27 -7.03
C ILE A 71 2.50 -8.54 -5.55
N GLU A 72 1.34 -8.08 -5.09
CA GLU A 72 0.78 -8.35 -3.76
C GLU A 72 -0.63 -8.94 -3.93
N PRO A 73 -0.73 -10.27 -4.15
CA PRO A 73 -1.98 -10.92 -4.52
C PRO A 73 -3.13 -10.65 -3.55
N GLY A 74 -4.30 -10.28 -4.08
CA GLY A 74 -5.51 -9.98 -3.32
C GLY A 74 -5.80 -8.50 -3.11
N THR A 75 -4.82 -7.63 -3.28
CA THR A 75 -4.97 -6.17 -3.05
C THR A 75 -5.88 -5.51 -4.08
N THR A 76 -5.72 -5.82 -5.37
CA THR A 76 -6.61 -5.30 -6.42
C THR A 76 -8.06 -5.67 -6.18
N GLU A 77 -8.33 -6.94 -5.88
CA GLU A 77 -9.68 -7.47 -5.76
C GLU A 77 -10.41 -6.78 -4.62
N ILE A 78 -9.77 -6.64 -3.45
CA ILE A 78 -10.39 -5.99 -2.30
C ILE A 78 -10.51 -4.48 -2.47
N ALA A 79 -9.50 -3.79 -3.03
CA ALA A 79 -9.56 -2.37 -3.34
C ALA A 79 -10.71 -2.05 -4.30
N ARG A 80 -10.87 -2.84 -5.36
CA ARG A 80 -11.97 -2.72 -6.31
C ARG A 80 -13.33 -2.91 -5.64
N ARG A 81 -13.44 -3.88 -4.72
CA ARG A 81 -14.70 -4.11 -3.98
C ARG A 81 -15.06 -2.93 -3.09
N ILE A 82 -14.09 -2.39 -2.37
CA ILE A 82 -14.28 -1.19 -1.52
C ILE A 82 -14.77 -0.02 -2.38
N SER A 83 -14.07 0.27 -3.47
CA SER A 83 -14.45 1.33 -4.42
C SER A 83 -15.87 1.15 -4.96
N ASN A 84 -16.24 -0.07 -5.36
CA ASN A 84 -17.58 -0.33 -5.93
C ASN A 84 -18.70 -0.15 -4.90
N ILE A 85 -18.49 -0.48 -3.62
CA ILE A 85 -19.51 -0.27 -2.58
C ILE A 85 -19.75 1.22 -2.36
N GLY A 86 -18.68 1.99 -2.16
CA GLY A 86 -18.76 3.42 -1.83
C GLY A 86 -18.87 4.34 -3.05
N GLN A 87 -18.88 3.78 -4.28
CA GLN A 87 -18.82 4.56 -5.52
C GLN A 87 -17.63 5.53 -5.55
N TYR A 88 -16.46 5.06 -5.04
CA TYR A 88 -15.22 5.83 -4.99
C TYR A 88 -14.40 5.67 -6.27
N ASN A 89 -13.52 6.63 -6.54
CA ASN A 89 -12.52 6.50 -7.58
C ASN A 89 -11.62 5.30 -7.28
N PHE A 90 -11.16 4.63 -8.33
CA PHE A 90 -10.35 3.43 -8.21
C PHE A 90 -9.14 3.49 -9.13
N TYR A 91 -7.99 3.07 -8.61
CA TYR A 91 -6.77 2.86 -9.36
C TYR A 91 -6.11 1.56 -8.94
N THR A 92 -5.57 0.82 -9.90
CA THR A 92 -4.66 -0.28 -9.61
C THR A 92 -3.57 -0.41 -10.67
N PHE A 93 -2.34 -0.65 -10.23
CA PHE A 93 -1.24 -1.13 -11.05
C PHE A 93 -1.10 -2.63 -10.80
N GLU A 94 -1.28 -3.46 -11.83
CA GLU A 94 -1.30 -4.92 -11.70
C GLU A 94 -0.11 -5.57 -12.39
N GLY A 95 0.66 -6.39 -11.67
CA GLY A 95 1.61 -7.32 -12.25
C GLY A 95 0.89 -8.50 -12.92
N LEU A 96 1.28 -8.83 -14.15
CA LEU A 96 0.61 -9.82 -15.00
C LEU A 96 1.46 -11.04 -15.31
N ARG A 97 2.75 -11.01 -15.02
CA ARG A 97 3.70 -12.08 -15.35
C ARG A 97 3.26 -13.41 -14.72
N SER A 98 3.66 -14.51 -15.31
CA SER A 98 3.50 -15.85 -14.73
C SER A 98 4.31 -16.00 -13.43
N ASP A 99 5.49 -15.36 -13.37
CA ASP A 99 6.44 -15.37 -12.27
C ASP A 99 7.15 -14.02 -12.13
N ASN A 100 8.01 -13.88 -11.11
CA ASN A 100 8.87 -12.71 -10.88
C ASN A 100 8.12 -11.36 -10.83
N ASN A 101 6.83 -11.34 -10.45
CA ASN A 101 6.07 -10.11 -10.31
C ASN A 101 6.63 -9.17 -9.22
N ALA A 102 7.36 -9.69 -8.24
CA ALA A 102 8.05 -8.88 -7.24
C ALA A 102 9.04 -7.86 -7.86
N GLN A 103 9.61 -8.15 -9.04
CA GLN A 103 10.44 -7.20 -9.77
C GLN A 103 9.67 -5.96 -10.27
N LEU A 104 8.34 -6.04 -10.36
CA LEU A 104 7.47 -4.92 -10.77
C LEU A 104 7.06 -4.04 -9.57
N HIS A 105 7.49 -4.40 -8.37
CA HIS A 105 7.29 -3.58 -7.18
C HIS A 105 8.11 -2.29 -7.30
N ILE A 106 7.48 -1.18 -6.96
CA ILE A 106 8.11 0.13 -6.81
C ILE A 106 7.64 0.71 -5.48
N THR A 107 8.57 0.98 -4.58
CA THR A 107 8.25 1.53 -3.26
C THR A 107 7.37 2.78 -3.36
N SER A 108 6.37 2.88 -2.49
CA SER A 108 5.37 3.96 -2.47
C SER A 108 5.97 5.38 -2.46
N THR A 109 7.20 5.55 -1.97
CA THR A 109 7.88 6.85 -1.90
C THR A 109 8.54 7.28 -3.22
N VAL A 110 8.68 6.35 -4.17
CA VAL A 110 9.25 6.62 -5.51
C VAL A 110 8.31 6.19 -6.64
N PHE A 111 7.10 5.73 -6.29
CA PHE A 111 6.05 5.42 -7.26
C PHE A 111 5.50 6.73 -7.85
N ASP A 112 5.64 6.93 -9.17
CA ASP A 112 5.37 8.21 -9.84
C ASP A 112 4.52 8.03 -11.13
N GLU A 113 3.61 7.05 -11.15
CA GLU A 113 2.78 6.78 -12.31
C GLU A 113 1.82 7.95 -12.60
N PRO A 114 1.84 8.51 -13.84
CA PRO A 114 1.15 9.76 -14.15
C PRO A 114 -0.38 9.75 -13.98
N GLN A 115 -1.06 8.62 -14.28
CA GLN A 115 -2.52 8.54 -14.11
C GLN A 115 -2.92 8.54 -12.63
N LEU A 116 -2.11 7.89 -11.78
CA LEU A 116 -2.33 7.94 -10.33
C LEU A 116 -2.11 9.34 -9.80
N LEU A 117 -1.02 10.01 -10.21
CA LEU A 117 -0.74 11.40 -9.81
C LEU A 117 -1.89 12.35 -10.20
N ASP A 118 -2.43 12.20 -11.41
CA ASP A 118 -3.59 12.99 -11.84
C ASP A 118 -4.84 12.67 -11.00
N MET A 119 -5.10 11.41 -10.65
CA MET A 119 -6.22 11.04 -9.78
C MET A 119 -6.06 11.59 -8.36
N LEU A 120 -4.85 11.58 -7.80
CA LEU A 120 -4.53 12.13 -6.49
C LEU A 120 -4.80 13.64 -6.43
N ASN A 121 -4.40 14.39 -7.47
CA ASN A 121 -4.66 15.82 -7.59
C ASN A 121 -6.16 16.19 -7.57
N HIS A 122 -7.05 15.21 -7.78
CA HIS A 122 -8.50 15.37 -7.74
C HIS A 122 -9.15 14.72 -6.50
N SER A 123 -8.35 14.12 -5.61
CA SER A 123 -8.86 13.39 -4.44
C SER A 123 -8.53 14.13 -3.14
N SER A 124 -9.47 14.19 -2.21
CA SER A 124 -9.29 14.77 -0.87
C SER A 124 -9.12 13.72 0.22
N LYS A 125 -9.33 12.44 -0.10
CA LYS A 125 -9.04 11.28 0.73
C LYS A 125 -8.51 10.15 -0.14
N THR A 126 -7.40 9.58 0.27
CA THR A 126 -6.77 8.47 -0.45
C THR A 126 -6.51 7.30 0.49
N ILE A 127 -6.97 6.11 0.09
CA ILE A 127 -6.72 4.85 0.80
C ILE A 127 -5.99 3.89 -0.13
N SER A 128 -4.79 3.47 0.25
CA SER A 128 -4.02 2.46 -0.48
C SER A 128 -4.06 1.11 0.23
N ILE A 129 -4.28 0.07 -0.55
CA ILE A 129 -4.29 -1.32 -0.08
C ILE A 129 -2.98 -1.98 -0.51
N HIS A 130 -2.23 -2.46 0.48
CA HIS A 130 -0.94 -3.12 0.32
C HIS A 130 -0.96 -4.53 0.90
N GLY A 131 0.01 -5.32 0.47
CA GLY A 131 0.28 -6.63 1.01
C GLY A 131 1.54 -6.63 1.85
N TYR A 132 1.43 -7.19 3.04
CA TYR A 132 2.55 -7.41 3.95
C TYR A 132 2.81 -8.92 4.14
N ALA A 133 4.05 -9.30 4.38
CA ALA A 133 4.36 -10.69 4.71
C ALA A 133 3.85 -11.03 6.12
N GLY A 134 3.32 -12.23 6.32
CA GLY A 134 2.90 -12.69 7.65
C GLY A 134 1.91 -13.83 7.60
N ASP A 135 2.04 -14.73 8.58
CA ASP A 135 1.27 -15.97 8.70
C ASP A 135 0.04 -15.84 9.61
N GLU A 136 -0.07 -14.71 10.33
CA GLU A 136 -1.25 -14.36 11.13
C GLU A 136 -2.14 -13.37 10.37
N PRO A 137 -3.48 -13.41 10.54
CA PRO A 137 -4.41 -12.54 9.85
C PRO A 137 -4.45 -11.14 10.49
N ILE A 138 -3.52 -10.27 10.12
CA ILE A 138 -3.34 -8.95 10.71
C ILE A 138 -3.56 -7.88 9.64
N VAL A 139 -4.15 -6.77 10.06
CA VAL A 139 -4.30 -5.52 9.32
C VAL A 139 -3.52 -4.43 10.05
N TYR A 140 -2.57 -3.80 9.37
CA TYR A 140 -1.92 -2.59 9.87
C TYR A 140 -2.54 -1.38 9.16
N VAL A 141 -2.83 -0.34 9.95
CA VAL A 141 -3.42 0.91 9.42
C VAL A 141 -2.49 2.06 9.78
N GLY A 142 -1.93 2.70 8.76
CA GLY A 142 -1.04 3.86 8.91
C GLY A 142 -1.44 4.99 7.97
N GLY A 143 -0.78 6.15 8.12
CA GLY A 143 -1.02 7.31 7.28
C GLY A 143 -1.14 8.62 8.04
N LYS A 144 -1.17 9.73 7.30
CA LYS A 144 -1.20 11.08 7.85
C LYS A 144 -2.61 11.56 8.19
N ASP A 145 -3.67 11.06 7.53
CA ASP A 145 -5.06 11.37 7.90
C ASP A 145 -5.45 10.63 9.19
N LYS A 146 -5.16 11.24 10.32
CA LYS A 146 -5.38 10.65 11.66
C LYS A 146 -6.85 10.34 11.93
N LYS A 147 -7.78 11.19 11.45
CA LYS A 147 -9.23 10.96 11.61
C LYS A 147 -9.65 9.69 10.88
N LEU A 148 -9.24 9.55 9.62
CA LEU A 148 -9.54 8.39 8.81
C LEU A 148 -8.85 7.12 9.32
N VAL A 149 -7.58 7.21 9.77
CA VAL A 149 -6.86 6.10 10.41
C VAL A 149 -7.62 5.57 11.63
N GLN A 150 -8.06 6.46 12.53
CA GLN A 150 -8.80 6.07 13.73
C GLN A 150 -10.15 5.45 13.38
N ALA A 151 -10.90 6.03 12.44
CA ALA A 151 -12.20 5.52 12.00
C ALA A 151 -12.08 4.13 11.35
N LEU A 152 -11.07 3.92 10.51
CA LEU A 152 -10.78 2.62 9.89
C LEU A 152 -10.37 1.56 10.92
N ARG A 153 -9.48 1.90 11.85
CA ARG A 153 -9.07 1.00 12.95
C ARG A 153 -10.27 0.57 13.78
N HIS A 154 -11.09 1.54 14.19
CA HIS A 154 -12.31 1.28 14.98
C HIS A 154 -13.26 0.35 14.20
N SER A 155 -13.59 0.70 12.97
CA SER A 155 -14.53 -0.07 12.14
C SER A 155 -14.02 -1.49 11.86
N LEU A 156 -12.77 -1.66 11.49
CA LEU A 156 -12.17 -2.98 11.24
C LEU A 156 -12.21 -3.83 12.50
N THR A 157 -11.81 -3.30 13.66
CA THR A 157 -11.86 -4.02 14.93
C THR A 157 -13.28 -4.41 15.31
N HIS A 158 -14.25 -3.49 15.15
CA HIS A 158 -15.67 -3.77 15.40
C HIS A 158 -16.23 -4.90 14.53
N HIS A 159 -15.71 -5.06 13.30
CA HIS A 159 -16.09 -6.15 12.40
C HIS A 159 -15.26 -7.43 12.59
N GLY A 160 -14.47 -7.53 13.66
CA GLY A 160 -13.73 -8.73 14.07
C GLY A 160 -12.38 -8.93 13.36
N PHE A 161 -11.83 -7.90 12.71
CA PHE A 161 -10.48 -7.96 12.16
C PHE A 161 -9.42 -7.61 13.21
N THR A 162 -8.32 -8.33 13.21
CA THR A 162 -7.17 -8.04 14.08
C THR A 162 -6.40 -6.87 13.51
N VAL A 163 -6.53 -5.71 14.16
CA VAL A 163 -5.80 -4.49 13.79
C VAL A 163 -4.67 -4.25 14.76
N GLN A 164 -3.45 -4.09 14.26
CA GLN A 164 -2.25 -3.85 15.06
C GLN A 164 -1.59 -2.52 14.73
N THR A 165 -0.66 -2.11 15.57
CA THR A 165 0.21 -0.96 15.33
C THR A 165 1.11 -1.25 14.13
N THR A 166 1.20 -0.29 13.23
CA THR A 166 2.02 -0.38 12.03
C THR A 166 3.49 -0.54 12.40
N PRO A 167 4.19 -1.55 11.89
CA PRO A 167 5.64 -1.68 12.05
C PRO A 167 6.39 -0.45 11.56
N LYS A 168 7.56 -0.19 12.16
CA LYS A 168 8.43 0.90 11.72
C LYS A 168 8.83 0.73 10.25
N GLY A 169 8.75 1.81 9.50
CA GLY A 169 9.12 1.85 8.07
C GLY A 169 7.95 1.70 7.09
N ILE A 170 6.77 1.24 7.58
CA ILE A 170 5.56 1.12 6.75
C ILE A 170 4.38 1.95 7.28
N GLU A 171 4.66 2.98 8.11
CA GLU A 171 3.64 3.84 8.71
C GLU A 171 2.98 4.80 7.72
N ALA A 172 3.51 4.90 6.51
CA ALA A 172 3.07 5.81 5.43
C ALA A 172 3.06 7.30 5.83
N MET A 173 4.04 7.72 6.67
CA MET A 173 4.14 9.10 7.19
C MET A 173 5.02 10.01 6.32
N SER A 174 5.79 9.46 5.37
CA SER A 174 6.66 10.25 4.49
C SER A 174 5.84 11.11 3.53
N ASP A 175 6.25 12.38 3.34
CA ASP A 175 5.67 13.28 2.32
C ASP A 175 5.87 12.74 0.90
N ASN A 176 6.93 11.96 0.69
CA ASN A 176 7.19 11.33 -0.60
C ASN A 176 6.31 10.10 -0.87
N ASN A 177 5.61 9.54 0.14
CA ASN A 177 4.69 8.44 -0.13
C ASN A 177 3.58 8.91 -1.06
N ILE A 178 3.33 8.17 -2.13
CA ILE A 178 2.39 8.54 -3.19
C ILE A 178 0.99 8.89 -2.66
N ILE A 179 0.50 8.22 -1.61
CA ILE A 179 -0.82 8.50 -1.03
C ILE A 179 -0.91 9.85 -0.32
N ASN A 180 0.23 10.39 0.12
CA ASN A 180 0.31 11.71 0.77
C ASN A 180 0.49 12.84 -0.24
N ARG A 181 0.20 12.58 -1.51
CA ARG A 181 0.23 13.56 -2.61
C ARG A 181 -1.17 13.88 -3.14
N ASP A 182 -2.20 13.62 -2.33
CA ASP A 182 -3.56 14.07 -2.61
C ASP A 182 -3.73 15.55 -2.25
N LYS A 183 -4.93 16.11 -2.50
CA LYS A 183 -5.23 17.54 -2.25
C LYS A 183 -4.94 18.04 -0.82
N LYS A 184 -4.86 17.13 0.14
CA LYS A 184 -4.67 17.47 1.57
C LYS A 184 -3.29 17.07 2.09
N ASP A 185 -2.45 16.50 1.23
CA ASP A 185 -1.15 15.91 1.59
C ASP A 185 -1.28 14.85 2.71
N THR A 186 -2.42 14.15 2.75
CA THR A 186 -2.74 13.17 3.80
C THR A 186 -3.45 11.95 3.22
N GLY A 187 -2.82 10.81 3.24
CA GLY A 187 -3.41 9.53 2.85
C GLY A 187 -3.41 8.50 3.98
N VAL A 188 -4.06 7.37 3.73
CA VAL A 188 -4.08 6.20 4.61
C VAL A 188 -3.64 4.96 3.84
N GLN A 189 -2.85 4.12 4.49
CA GLN A 189 -2.36 2.85 3.97
C GLN A 189 -2.85 1.70 4.85
N LEU A 190 -3.39 0.67 4.23
CA LEU A 190 -3.76 -0.60 4.85
C LEU A 190 -2.78 -1.66 4.38
N GLU A 191 -1.98 -2.20 5.30
CA GLU A 191 -1.08 -3.32 5.06
C GLU A 191 -1.73 -4.61 5.52
N LEU A 192 -2.01 -5.49 4.58
CA LEU A 192 -2.70 -6.76 4.82
C LEU A 192 -1.69 -7.90 4.78
N THR A 193 -1.56 -8.65 5.86
CA THR A 193 -0.66 -9.81 5.86
C THR A 193 -1.05 -10.82 4.77
N THR A 194 -0.11 -11.67 4.38
CA THR A 194 -0.37 -12.75 3.42
C THR A 194 -1.53 -13.62 3.90
N ARG A 195 -1.57 -13.93 5.20
CA ARG A 195 -2.66 -14.72 5.79
C ARG A 195 -4.00 -13.98 5.71
N GLN A 196 -4.05 -12.67 6.02
CA GLN A 196 -5.28 -11.88 5.92
C GLN A 196 -5.81 -11.87 4.49
N ARG A 197 -4.95 -11.67 3.49
CA ARG A 197 -5.34 -11.68 2.07
C ARG A 197 -5.79 -13.07 1.62
N ALA A 198 -5.15 -14.12 2.09
CA ALA A 198 -5.53 -15.51 1.78
C ALA A 198 -6.96 -15.84 2.25
N LEU A 199 -7.37 -15.36 3.43
CA LEU A 199 -8.71 -15.56 3.96
C LEU A 199 -9.84 -14.93 3.12
N PHE A 200 -9.51 -14.03 2.21
CA PHE A 200 -10.47 -13.45 1.28
C PHE A 200 -10.96 -14.42 0.21
N PHE A 201 -10.23 -15.51 0.00
CA PHE A 201 -10.50 -16.44 -1.11
C PHE A 201 -10.70 -17.87 -0.59
N LYS A 202 -11.58 -18.62 -1.26
CA LYS A 202 -11.80 -20.04 -0.97
C LYS A 202 -10.48 -20.81 -0.99
N HIS A 203 -10.37 -21.77 -0.09
CA HIS A 203 -9.18 -22.61 0.10
C HIS A 203 -7.90 -21.81 0.46
N ASN A 204 -8.05 -20.56 0.93
CA ASN A 204 -6.94 -19.64 1.20
C ASN A 204 -5.99 -19.49 0.00
N ASN A 205 -6.52 -19.62 -1.21
CA ASN A 205 -5.74 -19.70 -2.43
C ASN A 205 -5.63 -18.33 -3.12
N LEU A 206 -4.42 -17.74 -3.07
CA LEU A 206 -4.06 -16.47 -3.68
C LEU A 206 -3.64 -16.59 -5.17
N ASN A 207 -3.77 -17.75 -5.80
CA ASN A 207 -3.45 -17.90 -7.22
C ASN A 207 -4.37 -17.05 -8.09
N LYS A 208 -3.83 -16.52 -9.18
CA LYS A 208 -4.51 -15.61 -10.11
C LYS A 208 -5.89 -16.13 -10.54
N ASN A 209 -5.98 -17.39 -10.99
CA ASN A 209 -7.24 -17.97 -11.47
C ASN A 209 -8.30 -18.03 -10.37
N ASN A 210 -7.90 -18.29 -9.11
CA ASN A 210 -8.83 -18.32 -7.98
C ASN A 210 -9.33 -16.91 -7.64
N ARG A 211 -8.45 -15.91 -7.59
CA ARG A 211 -8.77 -14.51 -7.26
C ARG A 211 -9.63 -13.81 -8.30
N GLN A 212 -9.50 -14.17 -9.57
CA GLN A 212 -10.24 -13.54 -10.67
C GLN A 212 -11.72 -13.91 -10.71
N SER A 213 -12.15 -14.95 -9.99
CA SER A 213 -13.54 -15.37 -9.93
C SER A 213 -14.20 -14.94 -8.63
N SER A 214 -15.23 -14.09 -8.72
CA SER A 214 -16.02 -13.67 -7.54
C SER A 214 -16.73 -14.82 -6.84
N LYS A 215 -16.94 -15.96 -7.51
CA LYS A 215 -17.48 -17.20 -6.91
C LYS A 215 -16.55 -17.78 -5.80
N ASN A 216 -15.29 -17.36 -5.79
CA ASN A 216 -14.29 -17.78 -4.82
C ASN A 216 -14.08 -16.78 -3.68
N TYR A 217 -14.79 -15.66 -3.68
CA TYR A 217 -14.72 -14.69 -2.60
C TYR A 217 -15.47 -15.21 -1.36
N THR A 218 -14.84 -15.10 -0.20
CA THR A 218 -15.38 -15.58 1.07
C THR A 218 -16.24 -14.50 1.76
N ARG A 219 -16.95 -14.90 2.82
CA ARG A 219 -17.63 -13.96 3.70
C ARG A 219 -16.67 -12.90 4.26
N THR A 220 -15.45 -13.30 4.62
CA THR A 220 -14.39 -12.41 5.13
C THR A 220 -14.04 -11.30 4.14
N PHE A 221 -13.97 -11.60 2.84
CA PHE A 221 -13.75 -10.60 1.79
C PHE A 221 -14.83 -9.50 1.79
N TYR A 222 -16.08 -9.90 1.82
CA TYR A 222 -17.20 -8.95 1.80
C TYR A 222 -17.32 -8.16 3.11
N GLN A 223 -17.08 -8.80 4.24
CA GLN A 223 -17.07 -8.13 5.55
C GLN A 223 -15.94 -7.11 5.66
N PHE A 224 -14.75 -7.43 5.15
CA PHE A 224 -13.63 -6.49 5.12
C PHE A 224 -13.97 -5.24 4.29
N ALA A 225 -14.47 -5.43 3.08
CA ALA A 225 -14.85 -4.31 2.23
C ALA A 225 -15.93 -3.43 2.88
N LYS A 226 -16.93 -4.05 3.54
CA LYS A 226 -17.96 -3.33 4.30
C LYS A 226 -17.35 -2.53 5.46
N ALA A 227 -16.46 -3.16 6.23
CA ALA A 227 -15.81 -2.50 7.38
C ALA A 227 -14.99 -1.27 6.95
N VAL A 228 -14.25 -1.39 5.84
CA VAL A 228 -13.48 -0.24 5.31
C VAL A 228 -14.43 0.88 4.87
N ASN A 229 -15.50 0.56 4.13
CA ASN A 229 -16.49 1.57 3.72
C ASN A 229 -17.11 2.30 4.91
N GLN A 230 -17.54 1.56 5.94
CA GLN A 230 -18.08 2.17 7.15
C GLN A 230 -17.06 3.07 7.87
N GLY A 231 -15.79 2.67 7.91
CA GLY A 231 -14.72 3.50 8.44
C GLY A 231 -14.54 4.81 7.66
N ILE A 232 -14.65 4.75 6.33
CA ILE A 232 -14.60 5.93 5.45
C ILE A 232 -15.80 6.85 5.72
N GLU A 233 -17.01 6.31 5.80
CA GLU A 233 -18.23 7.07 6.09
C GLU A 233 -18.17 7.75 7.47
N ASN A 234 -17.68 7.06 8.50
CA ASN A 234 -17.52 7.60 9.85
C ASN A 234 -16.45 8.71 9.94
N ALA A 235 -15.58 8.84 8.94
CA ALA A 235 -14.54 9.87 8.87
C ALA A 235 -14.96 11.09 8.00
N GLN A 236 -16.13 11.08 7.42
CA GLN A 236 -16.72 12.25 6.74
C GLN A 236 -17.28 13.23 7.74
#